data_0ae1ff7c66f1f4e37228b6d22e0c4a28
#
_entry.id   0ae1ff7c66f1f4e37228b6d22e0c4a28
#
_cell.length_a   1.000
_cell.length_b   1.000
_cell.length_c   1.000
_cell.angle_alpha   90.00
_cell.angle_beta   90.00
_cell.angle_gamma   90.00
#
_symmetry.space_group_name_H-M   'P 1'
#
loop_
_entity.id
_entity.type
_entity.pdbx_description
1 polymer ?
#
loop_
_entity_poly.entity_id
_entity_poly.type
_entity_poly.pdbx_seq_one_letter_code
_entity_poly.pdbx_strand_id
1 'polypeptide(L)'
;MTKTIQQSVRFAASPRTLFELYLDSKKHSAATGGKATMNRKVGGAFSAWNKQLRGRNLLIVPNKVIVQAWRSVNFKPGDADSILILEFSRAPGGGRVDLIHVNVPSQDHKGVTNGWPNYYWKPWKKYLKSKLKRR
;
A
#
# COMPACT_ATOMS: atom_id res chain seq x y z
N MET A 1 12.55 -9.17 -17.39
CA MET A 1 11.48 -10.06 -16.95
C MET A 1 10.79 -9.50 -15.73
N THR A 2 9.50 -9.73 -15.57
CA THR A 2 8.72 -9.21 -14.46
C THR A 2 8.00 -10.34 -13.74
N LYS A 3 7.55 -10.08 -12.51
CA LYS A 3 6.86 -11.06 -11.68
C LYS A 3 5.67 -10.43 -10.96
N THR A 4 4.73 -11.28 -10.55
CA THR A 4 3.55 -10.88 -9.79
C THR A 4 3.72 -11.26 -8.33
N ILE A 5 3.30 -10.37 -7.42
CA ILE A 5 3.29 -10.61 -5.99
C ILE A 5 1.85 -10.68 -5.52
N GLN A 6 1.52 -11.65 -4.67
CA GLN A 6 0.20 -11.77 -4.05
C GLN A 6 0.38 -11.95 -2.55
N GLN A 7 -0.38 -11.16 -1.78
CA GLN A 7 -0.36 -11.25 -0.31
C GLN A 7 -1.75 -10.98 0.22
N SER A 8 -2.10 -11.59 1.35
CA SER A 8 -3.38 -11.42 2.02
C SER A 8 -3.10 -11.25 3.49
N VAL A 9 -3.60 -10.17 4.10
CA VAL A 9 -3.32 -9.86 5.49
C VAL A 9 -4.59 -9.42 6.21
N ARG A 10 -4.81 -9.93 7.43
CA ARG A 10 -5.94 -9.55 8.28
C ARG A 10 -5.49 -8.54 9.33
N PHE A 11 -6.40 -7.62 9.65
CA PHE A 11 -6.15 -6.56 10.63
C PHE A 11 -7.37 -6.41 11.55
N ALA A 12 -7.10 -5.96 12.77
CA ALA A 12 -8.16 -5.62 13.73
C ALA A 12 -8.68 -4.20 13.43
N ALA A 13 -9.16 -3.99 12.22
CA ALA A 13 -9.67 -2.70 11.75
C ALA A 13 -10.62 -2.93 10.59
N SER A 14 -11.62 -2.04 10.43
CA SER A 14 -12.59 -2.14 9.35
C SER A 14 -11.94 -1.88 7.98
N PRO A 15 -12.58 -2.33 6.89
CA PRO A 15 -12.11 -1.99 5.54
C PRO A 15 -11.95 -0.49 5.32
N ARG A 16 -12.88 0.32 5.85
CA ARG A 16 -12.81 1.77 5.76
C ARG A 16 -11.54 2.30 6.42
N THR A 17 -11.24 1.83 7.63
CA THR A 17 -10.04 2.25 8.34
C THR A 17 -8.78 1.89 7.56
N LEU A 18 -8.72 0.67 7.04
CA LEU A 18 -7.56 0.20 6.26
C LEU A 18 -7.40 0.99 4.95
N PHE A 19 -8.50 1.27 4.28
CA PHE A 19 -8.51 2.08 3.08
C PHE A 19 -7.94 3.48 3.36
N GLU A 20 -8.36 4.11 4.46
CA GLU A 20 -7.87 5.43 4.85
C GLU A 20 -6.42 5.40 5.32
N LEU A 21 -5.97 4.32 5.96
CA LEU A 21 -4.55 4.18 6.32
C LEU A 21 -3.65 4.28 5.10
N TYR A 22 -4.11 3.80 3.97
CA TYR A 22 -3.32 3.85 2.75
C TYR A 22 -3.49 5.17 2.00
N LEU A 23 -4.72 5.65 1.85
CA LEU A 23 -5.03 6.77 0.94
C LEU A 23 -4.93 8.15 1.58
N ASP A 24 -5.03 8.26 2.90
CA ASP A 24 -4.88 9.55 3.59
C ASP A 24 -3.41 9.82 3.89
N SER A 25 -2.90 10.98 3.46
CA SER A 25 -1.47 11.32 3.63
C SER A 25 -0.99 11.27 5.07
N LYS A 26 -1.75 11.86 5.99
CA LYS A 26 -1.36 11.89 7.41
C LYS A 26 -1.39 10.52 8.04
N LYS A 27 -2.43 9.74 7.76
CA LYS A 27 -2.58 8.38 8.31
C LYS A 27 -1.54 7.44 7.73
N HIS A 28 -1.29 7.52 6.42
CA HIS A 28 -0.26 6.73 5.76
C HIS A 28 1.11 6.99 6.40
N SER A 29 1.46 8.27 6.55
CA SER A 29 2.74 8.66 7.15
C SER A 29 2.83 8.19 8.61
N ALA A 30 1.77 8.37 9.39
CA ALA A 30 1.75 7.96 10.79
C ALA A 30 1.84 6.45 10.97
N ALA A 31 1.14 5.71 10.12
CA ALA A 31 1.07 4.25 10.25
C ALA A 31 2.35 3.55 9.81
N THR A 32 3.10 4.13 8.87
CA THR A 32 4.34 3.53 8.37
C THR A 32 5.60 4.12 8.99
N GLY A 33 5.55 5.37 9.43
CA GLY A 33 6.73 6.09 9.91
C GLY A 33 7.50 6.81 8.81
N GLY A 34 7.12 6.64 7.55
CA GLY A 34 7.74 7.31 6.41
C GLY A 34 6.81 8.35 5.79
N LYS A 35 7.36 9.47 5.36
CA LYS A 35 6.55 10.55 4.79
C LYS A 35 5.84 10.10 3.52
N ALA A 36 4.54 10.32 3.46
CA ALA A 36 3.72 10.03 2.28
C ALA A 36 2.90 11.26 1.89
N THR A 37 2.73 11.44 0.60
CA THR A 37 1.84 12.45 0.04
C THR A 37 0.90 11.74 -0.92
N MET A 38 -0.36 11.63 -0.54
CA MET A 38 -1.36 10.88 -1.29
C MET A 38 -2.40 11.82 -1.86
N ASN A 39 -2.61 11.75 -3.18
CA ASN A 39 -3.73 12.42 -3.81
C ASN A 39 -4.93 11.46 -3.78
N ARG A 40 -6.10 11.96 -3.46
CA ARG A 40 -7.30 11.10 -3.33
C ARG A 40 -8.10 10.96 -4.63
N LYS A 41 -7.62 11.55 -5.71
CA LYS A 41 -8.33 11.54 -7.00
C LYS A 41 -7.68 10.58 -7.99
N VAL A 42 -8.51 10.00 -8.87
CA VAL A 42 -8.02 9.23 -10.01
C VAL A 42 -7.17 10.15 -10.88
N GLY A 43 -6.03 9.66 -11.34
CA GLY A 43 -5.05 10.46 -12.08
C GLY A 43 -4.09 11.24 -11.19
N GLY A 44 -4.39 11.37 -9.89
CA GLY A 44 -3.54 12.11 -8.96
C GLY A 44 -2.27 11.36 -8.59
N ALA A 45 -1.20 12.10 -8.39
CA ALA A 45 0.10 11.54 -8.05
C ALA A 45 0.21 11.20 -6.56
N PHE A 46 1.06 10.21 -6.25
CA PHE A 46 1.40 9.91 -4.87
C PHE A 46 2.89 9.67 -4.73
N SER A 47 3.38 9.83 -3.50
CA SER A 47 4.71 9.39 -3.13
C SER A 47 4.64 8.85 -1.70
N ALA A 48 5.53 7.94 -1.36
CA ALA A 48 5.60 7.36 -0.03
C ALA A 48 7.06 7.07 0.34
N TRP A 49 7.29 6.87 1.64
CA TRP A 49 8.63 6.59 2.15
C TRP A 49 9.65 7.62 1.67
N ASN A 50 9.33 8.91 1.87
CA ASN A 50 10.21 10.01 1.50
C ASN A 50 10.57 9.98 0.00
N LYS A 51 9.56 9.69 -0.85
CA LYS A 51 9.70 9.61 -2.31
C LYS A 51 10.48 8.41 -2.83
N GLN A 52 10.76 7.42 -1.97
CA GLN A 52 11.31 6.15 -2.43
C GLN A 52 10.34 5.39 -3.32
N LEU A 53 9.05 5.59 -3.10
CA LEU A 53 7.95 5.01 -3.86
C LEU A 53 7.14 6.15 -4.46
N ARG A 54 6.65 5.97 -5.70
CA ARG A 54 5.84 6.98 -6.37
C ARG A 54 4.98 6.38 -7.47
N GLY A 55 4.00 7.17 -7.91
CA GLY A 55 3.12 6.76 -8.99
C GLY A 55 1.88 7.63 -9.05
N ARG A 56 0.79 7.06 -9.53
CA ARG A 56 -0.49 7.77 -9.57
C ARG A 56 -1.66 6.79 -9.50
N ASN A 57 -2.80 7.31 -9.07
CA ASN A 57 -4.01 6.52 -8.92
C ASN A 57 -4.66 6.24 -10.28
N LEU A 58 -4.99 4.97 -10.53
CA LEU A 58 -5.67 4.55 -11.76
C LEU A 58 -7.15 4.30 -11.52
N LEU A 59 -7.50 3.80 -10.32
CA LEU A 59 -8.88 3.51 -9.95
C LEU A 59 -9.01 3.60 -8.43
N ILE A 60 -10.09 4.20 -7.96
CA ILE A 60 -10.42 4.27 -6.53
C ILE A 60 -11.88 3.95 -6.38
N VAL A 61 -12.19 2.87 -5.65
CA VAL A 61 -13.55 2.54 -5.23
C VAL A 61 -13.55 2.66 -3.71
N PRO A 62 -14.25 3.66 -3.15
CA PRO A 62 -14.18 3.93 -1.71
C PRO A 62 -14.37 2.69 -0.85
N ASN A 63 -13.44 2.48 0.07
CA ASN A 63 -13.41 1.38 1.05
C ASN A 63 -13.30 -0.02 0.43
N LYS A 64 -13.08 -0.14 -0.88
CA LYS A 64 -13.05 -1.43 -1.57
C LYS A 64 -11.79 -1.67 -2.37
N VAL A 65 -11.38 -0.74 -3.24
CA VAL A 65 -10.26 -0.98 -4.16
C VAL A 65 -9.45 0.29 -4.40
N ILE A 66 -8.14 0.13 -4.43
CA ILE A 66 -7.21 1.15 -4.93
C ILE A 66 -6.32 0.47 -5.95
N VAL A 67 -6.23 1.05 -7.15
CA VAL A 67 -5.30 0.59 -8.19
C VAL A 67 -4.37 1.74 -8.54
N GLN A 68 -3.07 1.46 -8.56
CA GLN A 68 -2.06 2.48 -8.82
C GLN A 68 -1.04 2.00 -9.84
N ALA A 69 -0.57 2.92 -10.69
CA ALA A 69 0.71 2.78 -11.36
C ALA A 69 1.76 3.07 -10.30
N TRP A 70 2.74 2.18 -10.13
CA TRP A 70 3.63 2.20 -8.96
C TRP A 70 5.06 1.89 -9.39
N ARG A 71 6.01 2.64 -8.82
CA ARG A 71 7.42 2.33 -9.01
C ARG A 71 8.24 2.73 -7.81
N SER A 72 9.36 2.00 -7.59
CA SER A 72 10.34 2.35 -6.57
C SER A 72 11.55 2.98 -7.25
N VAL A 73 12.40 3.60 -6.44
CA VAL A 73 13.68 4.16 -6.92
C VAL A 73 14.62 3.08 -7.47
N ASN A 74 14.35 1.80 -7.16
CA ASN A 74 15.15 0.67 -7.64
C ASN A 74 14.75 0.19 -9.03
N PHE A 75 13.67 0.72 -9.60
CA PHE A 75 13.30 0.44 -10.97
C PHE A 75 14.29 1.15 -11.90
N LYS A 76 14.65 0.49 -12.98
CA LYS A 76 15.52 1.11 -14.00
C LYS A 76 14.72 2.10 -14.84
N PRO A 77 15.38 3.13 -15.40
CA PRO A 77 14.66 4.10 -16.23
C PRO A 77 13.83 3.50 -17.36
N GLY A 78 14.27 2.39 -17.95
CA GLY A 78 13.53 1.72 -19.02
C GLY A 78 12.44 0.78 -18.53
N ASP A 79 12.34 0.53 -17.22
CA ASP A 79 11.28 -0.34 -16.68
C ASP A 79 9.95 0.39 -16.72
N ALA A 80 8.91 -0.31 -17.21
CA ALA A 80 7.54 0.21 -17.13
C ALA A 80 7.10 0.24 -15.67
N ASP A 81 6.10 1.09 -15.36
CA ASP A 81 5.51 1.09 -14.03
C ASP A 81 4.87 -0.28 -13.76
N SER A 82 4.95 -0.70 -12.51
CA SER A 82 4.17 -1.84 -12.05
C SER A 82 2.74 -1.38 -11.76
N ILE A 83 1.84 -2.34 -11.58
CA ILE A 83 0.44 -2.06 -11.22
C ILE A 83 0.17 -2.69 -9.86
N LEU A 84 -0.21 -1.85 -8.92
CA LEU A 84 -0.56 -2.27 -7.57
C LEU A 84 -2.08 -2.28 -7.43
N ILE A 85 -2.61 -3.39 -6.95
CA ILE A 85 -4.04 -3.53 -6.66
C ILE A 85 -4.18 -3.87 -5.18
N LEU A 86 -4.91 -3.03 -4.45
CA LEU A 86 -5.26 -3.27 -3.05
C LEU A 86 -6.76 -3.42 -2.96
N GLU A 87 -7.23 -4.57 -2.46
CA GLU A 87 -8.63 -4.83 -2.22
C GLU A 87 -8.88 -4.91 -0.72
N PHE A 88 -9.92 -4.20 -0.26
CA PHE A 88 -10.28 -4.11 1.14
C PHE A 88 -11.62 -4.80 1.36
N SER A 89 -11.70 -5.70 2.32
CA SER A 89 -12.92 -6.45 2.60
C SER A 89 -13.05 -6.75 4.08
N ARG A 90 -14.26 -7.16 4.49
CA ARG A 90 -14.50 -7.58 5.86
C ARG A 90 -13.90 -8.95 6.11
N ALA A 91 -13.43 -9.15 7.34
CA ALA A 91 -12.92 -10.44 7.78
C ALA A 91 -13.23 -10.61 9.26
N PRO A 92 -13.23 -11.85 9.79
CA PRO A 92 -13.44 -12.05 11.21
C PRO A 92 -12.48 -11.20 12.04
N GLY A 93 -13.03 -10.42 12.98
CA GLY A 93 -12.25 -9.56 13.83
C GLY A 93 -11.90 -8.20 13.23
N GLY A 94 -12.33 -7.90 12.01
CA GLY A 94 -12.04 -6.60 11.41
C GLY A 94 -12.05 -6.57 9.90
N GLY A 95 -10.89 -6.48 9.28
CA GLY A 95 -10.76 -6.36 7.84
C GLY A 95 -9.60 -7.13 7.28
N ARG A 96 -9.56 -7.19 5.96
CA ARG A 96 -8.52 -7.88 5.21
C ARG A 96 -8.09 -7.02 4.02
N VAL A 97 -6.80 -7.02 3.76
CA VAL A 97 -6.22 -6.42 2.56
C VAL A 97 -5.67 -7.53 1.69
N ASP A 98 -6.12 -7.58 0.43
CA ASP A 98 -5.55 -8.46 -0.58
C ASP A 98 -4.72 -7.60 -1.52
N LEU A 99 -3.45 -7.93 -1.63
CA LEU A 99 -2.51 -7.22 -2.50
C LEU A 99 -2.20 -8.07 -3.72
N ILE A 100 -2.34 -7.48 -4.90
CA ILE A 100 -1.86 -8.05 -6.14
C ILE A 100 -0.99 -6.98 -6.78
N HIS A 101 0.29 -7.28 -6.97
CA HIS A 101 1.25 -6.33 -7.49
C HIS A 101 1.89 -6.96 -8.74
N VAL A 102 1.46 -6.49 -9.91
CA VAL A 102 1.86 -7.09 -11.19
C VAL A 102 2.94 -6.27 -11.85
N ASN A 103 3.69 -6.93 -12.72
CA ASN A 103 4.75 -6.31 -13.53
C ASN A 103 5.88 -5.72 -12.68
N VAL A 104 6.26 -6.39 -11.59
CA VAL A 104 7.39 -5.97 -10.77
C VAL A 104 8.68 -6.45 -11.41
N PRO A 105 9.66 -5.56 -11.68
CA PRO A 105 10.93 -5.98 -12.28
C PRO A 105 11.64 -7.04 -11.43
N SER A 106 12.21 -8.05 -12.09
CA SER A 106 12.85 -9.17 -11.40
C SER A 106 13.94 -8.74 -10.42
N GLN A 107 14.70 -7.71 -10.77
CA GLN A 107 15.78 -7.25 -9.89
C GLN A 107 15.27 -6.64 -8.59
N ASP A 108 14.01 -6.21 -8.53
CA ASP A 108 13.42 -5.61 -7.32
C ASP A 108 12.33 -6.51 -6.71
N HIS A 109 12.04 -7.66 -7.30
CA HIS A 109 10.94 -8.53 -6.87
C HIS A 109 11.09 -8.97 -5.41
N LYS A 110 12.27 -9.42 -5.00
CA LYS A 110 12.51 -9.87 -3.63
C LYS A 110 12.36 -8.71 -2.65
N GLY A 111 12.91 -7.55 -3.01
CA GLY A 111 12.82 -6.35 -2.17
C GLY A 111 11.39 -5.87 -1.99
N VAL A 112 10.61 -5.84 -3.07
CA VAL A 112 9.21 -5.42 -3.01
C VAL A 112 8.37 -6.46 -2.25
N THR A 113 8.60 -7.75 -2.50
CA THR A 113 7.89 -8.83 -1.80
C THR A 113 8.07 -8.72 -0.29
N ASN A 114 9.30 -8.51 0.17
CA ASN A 114 9.62 -8.39 1.59
C ASN A 114 9.28 -7.00 2.13
N GLY A 115 9.27 -6.00 1.26
CA GLY A 115 8.98 -4.62 1.63
C GLY A 115 7.55 -4.44 2.11
N TRP A 116 6.58 -5.10 1.48
CA TRP A 116 5.19 -4.96 1.90
C TRP A 116 4.98 -5.32 3.36
N PRO A 117 5.36 -6.52 3.85
CA PRO A 117 5.24 -6.79 5.28
C PRO A 117 6.13 -5.89 6.15
N ASN A 118 7.37 -5.64 5.74
CA ASN A 118 8.31 -4.91 6.58
C ASN A 118 7.98 -3.42 6.71
N TYR A 119 7.49 -2.79 5.63
CA TYR A 119 7.23 -1.34 5.60
C TYR A 119 5.76 -0.98 5.69
N TYR A 120 4.84 -1.94 5.55
CA TYR A 120 3.40 -1.70 5.60
C TYR A 120 2.67 -2.56 6.62
N TRP A 121 2.65 -3.90 6.43
CA TRP A 121 1.80 -4.75 7.24
C TRP A 121 2.19 -4.80 8.70
N LYS A 122 3.48 -4.95 9.01
CA LYS A 122 3.96 -4.94 10.40
C LYS A 122 3.80 -3.58 11.05
N PRO A 123 4.21 -2.46 10.41
CA PRO A 123 3.95 -1.12 10.96
C PRO A 123 2.46 -0.84 11.18
N TRP A 124 1.61 -1.25 10.24
CA TRP A 124 0.16 -1.05 10.38
C TRP A 124 -0.40 -1.78 11.60
N LYS A 125 0.00 -3.04 11.80
CA LYS A 125 -0.45 -3.81 12.97
C LYS A 125 -0.02 -3.13 14.28
N LYS A 126 1.20 -2.65 14.33
CA LYS A 126 1.73 -1.94 15.49
C LYS A 126 0.97 -0.62 15.72
N TYR A 127 0.73 0.12 14.67
CA TYR A 127 -0.01 1.39 14.73
C TYR A 127 -1.44 1.18 15.23
N LEU A 128 -2.15 0.21 14.67
CA LEU A 128 -3.53 -0.09 15.06
C LEU A 128 -3.61 -0.56 16.52
N LYS A 129 -2.66 -1.37 16.97
CA LYS A 129 -2.57 -1.80 18.36
C LYS A 129 -2.33 -0.63 19.30
N SER A 130 -1.47 0.31 18.91
CA SER A 130 -1.19 1.53 19.65
C SER A 130 -2.45 2.39 19.78
N LYS A 131 -3.26 2.50 18.73
CA LYS A 131 -4.52 3.25 18.75
C LYS A 131 -5.52 2.64 19.72
N LEU A 132 -5.63 1.33 19.75
CA LEU A 132 -6.54 0.63 20.68
C LEU A 132 -6.15 0.87 22.13
N LYS A 133 -4.86 0.94 22.44
CA LYS A 133 -4.38 1.19 23.82
C LYS A 133 -4.64 2.59 24.31
N ARG A 134 -4.88 3.55 23.43
CA ARG A 134 -5.14 4.95 23.80
C ARG A 134 -6.58 5.21 24.20
N ARG A 135 -7.42 4.20 24.08
CA ARG A 135 -8.79 4.30 24.57
C ARG A 135 -8.83 3.92 26.06
#